data_fc9ab89962a91d6c67d8a9a464a4c28d
#
_entry.id   fc9ab89962a91d6c67d8a9a464a4c28d
#
_cell.length_a   1.000
_cell.length_b   1.000
_cell.length_c   1.000
_cell.angle_alpha   90.00
_cell.angle_beta   90.00
_cell.angle_gamma   90.00
#
_symmetry.space_group_name_H-M   'P 1'
#
loop_
_entity.id
_entity.type
_entity.pdbx_description
1 polymer ?
#
loop_
_entity_poly.entity_id
_entity_poly.type
_entity_poly.pdbx_seq_one_letter_code
_entity_poly.pdbx_strand_id
1 'polypeptide(L)'
;LSERLTKARVWAARTVHSPLAWILVAMLAVHLVGITWGLPGADGWDDDGIAPRDFLSGVYETYAPGSYFTYPPVHLLMLTILTAPGWIVGLVRATSLAPHDVIAELTRVPYMTAFSLVARVVAEAMAVGIVYAVARIGEELWGRRAGVWGAGVAALNVPLAYYAHTSNLDVPYLFWSMFALLAFVRTVVRHEPRFLRSAAVCAALAVGTKDQAYAVFVLSIPALLVAWFATDAWPRANVRTVLRQLAIAVVAAAVLLAVLDGAVTNPSGFSKRLHFLTGTASQDHAYYAANWIGRRRVLEDVVRFFDHFYPVAVAPFVLAGLYLHVTRTSADKARLVAGLLPAMALMSFTLAFNCVARRTEHRFLLPQSVFVSLYAGLAFDVLTLRASRIRVVGWVAAVAIGGRALFDCVAVDVALLRDPRYAAEAWLDAHVAAGDSIEVYGNNVYLPRLPSKARIDRVDTEPLRARSPLPGVTEIDAPFDDVEARKPEWIVTSEAWTWRYVMAPPVDPRGPIVLAPLQAERERDVATRAYFASLFDGTGAYELAYAAVYDDSFWPRVDIHASTTRTIFVFHRKPLPRASLDGRKRCDKATRC
;
A
#
# COMPACT_ATOMS: atom_id res chain seq x y z
N LEU A 1 25.19 -35.39 -13.85
CA LEU A 1 25.18 -33.95 -14.23
C LEU A 1 24.43 -33.75 -15.55
N SER A 2 24.67 -34.60 -16.59
CA SER A 2 24.05 -34.50 -17.93
C SER A 2 22.51 -34.59 -17.87
N GLU A 3 21.95 -35.53 -17.07
CA GLU A 3 20.50 -35.69 -16.95
C GLU A 3 19.83 -34.50 -16.27
N ARG A 4 20.47 -33.91 -15.26
CA ARG A 4 19.97 -32.67 -14.62
C ARG A 4 20.01 -31.47 -15.57
N LEU A 5 21.06 -31.34 -16.39
CA LEU A 5 21.17 -30.30 -17.42
C LEU A 5 20.15 -30.47 -18.54
N THR A 6 19.88 -31.74 -18.95
CA THR A 6 18.84 -32.04 -19.95
C THR A 6 17.44 -31.74 -19.41
N LYS A 7 17.14 -32.11 -18.17
CA LYS A 7 15.87 -31.77 -17.51
C LYS A 7 15.70 -30.26 -17.36
N ALA A 8 16.78 -29.54 -17.00
CA ALA A 8 16.76 -28.07 -16.91
C ALA A 8 16.51 -27.39 -18.27
N ARG A 9 17.16 -27.88 -19.35
CA ARG A 9 16.92 -27.40 -20.73
C ARG A 9 15.50 -27.64 -21.21
N VAL A 10 14.95 -28.83 -20.97
CA VAL A 10 13.55 -29.17 -21.33
C VAL A 10 12.58 -28.32 -20.50
N TRP A 11 12.87 -28.10 -19.22
CA TRP A 11 12.06 -27.24 -18.37
C TRP A 11 12.14 -25.78 -18.85
N ALA A 12 13.32 -25.26 -19.13
CA ALA A 12 13.51 -23.90 -19.65
C ALA A 12 12.78 -23.69 -21.00
N ALA A 13 12.91 -24.64 -21.93
CA ALA A 13 12.21 -24.58 -23.22
C ALA A 13 10.67 -24.58 -23.04
N ARG A 14 10.13 -25.40 -22.14
CA ARG A 14 8.69 -25.41 -21.83
C ARG A 14 8.22 -24.13 -21.16
N THR A 15 9.07 -23.50 -20.35
CA THR A 15 8.77 -22.25 -19.65
C THR A 15 8.74 -21.07 -20.64
N VAL A 16 9.70 -20.98 -21.55
CA VAL A 16 9.77 -19.93 -22.58
C VAL A 16 8.54 -19.95 -23.51
N HIS A 17 7.93 -21.10 -23.76
CA HIS A 17 6.70 -21.20 -24.56
C HIS A 17 5.40 -21.10 -23.74
N SER A 18 5.47 -20.78 -22.45
CA SER A 18 4.29 -20.65 -21.59
C SER A 18 3.73 -19.23 -21.65
N PRO A 19 2.46 -19.01 -22.10
CA PRO A 19 1.85 -17.68 -22.04
C PRO A 19 1.85 -17.07 -20.64
N LEU A 20 1.71 -17.88 -19.59
CA LEU A 20 1.81 -17.44 -18.22
C LEU A 20 3.19 -16.84 -17.90
N ALA A 21 4.27 -17.50 -18.35
CA ALA A 21 5.62 -16.98 -18.12
C ALA A 21 5.80 -15.59 -18.75
N TRP A 22 5.27 -15.37 -19.95
CA TRP A 22 5.31 -14.06 -20.61
C TRP A 22 4.50 -12.99 -19.88
N ILE A 23 3.32 -13.33 -19.34
CA ILE A 23 2.53 -12.42 -18.50
C ILE A 23 3.33 -12.00 -17.27
N LEU A 24 3.93 -12.96 -16.56
CA LEU A 24 4.71 -12.67 -15.34
C LEU A 24 5.97 -11.84 -15.64
N VAL A 25 6.66 -12.14 -16.75
CA VAL A 25 7.84 -11.37 -17.18
C VAL A 25 7.45 -9.96 -17.62
N ALA A 26 6.37 -9.80 -18.39
CA ALA A 26 5.88 -8.51 -18.82
C ALA A 26 5.43 -7.65 -17.63
N MET A 27 4.69 -8.24 -16.69
CA MET A 27 4.32 -7.59 -15.44
C MET A 27 5.56 -7.11 -14.68
N LEU A 28 6.52 -8.01 -14.44
CA LEU A 28 7.76 -7.67 -13.76
C LEU A 28 8.52 -6.54 -14.46
N ALA A 29 8.60 -6.57 -15.80
CA ALA A 29 9.28 -5.53 -16.58
C ALA A 29 8.60 -4.17 -16.45
N VAL A 30 7.26 -4.11 -16.41
CA VAL A 30 6.49 -2.89 -16.17
C VAL A 30 6.71 -2.41 -14.74
N HIS A 31 6.47 -3.25 -13.76
CA HIS A 31 6.55 -2.88 -12.34
C HIS A 31 7.97 -2.57 -11.83
N LEU A 32 9.03 -2.99 -12.51
CA LEU A 32 10.40 -2.55 -12.16
C LEU A 32 10.67 -1.09 -12.55
N VAL A 33 9.86 -0.52 -13.43
CA VAL A 33 9.94 0.90 -13.77
C VAL A 33 9.45 1.71 -12.57
N GLY A 34 10.26 2.65 -12.08
CA GLY A 34 9.90 3.44 -10.90
C GLY A 34 10.22 2.80 -9.54
N ILE A 35 10.80 1.59 -9.49
CA ILE A 35 11.15 0.92 -8.22
C ILE A 35 12.08 1.75 -7.32
N THR A 36 12.81 2.72 -7.87
CA THR A 36 13.69 3.64 -7.16
C THR A 36 12.99 4.93 -6.73
N TRP A 37 11.66 5.04 -6.85
CA TRP A 37 10.90 6.21 -6.48
C TRP A 37 11.22 6.68 -5.06
N GLY A 38 11.59 7.98 -4.90
CA GLY A 38 11.99 8.57 -3.63
C GLY A 38 13.35 8.14 -3.09
N LEU A 39 14.14 7.39 -3.87
CA LEU A 39 15.49 6.96 -3.47
C LEU A 39 16.57 7.70 -4.28
N PRO A 40 17.79 7.87 -3.72
CA PRO A 40 18.21 7.51 -2.36
C PRO A 40 17.54 8.34 -1.27
N GLY A 41 17.24 7.74 -0.12
CA GLY A 41 16.57 8.41 0.99
C GLY A 41 16.63 7.58 2.28
N ALA A 42 16.44 8.23 3.42
CA ALA A 42 16.35 7.57 4.72
C ALA A 42 14.98 6.93 4.95
N ASP A 43 13.92 7.56 4.40
CA ASP A 43 12.56 7.02 4.33
C ASP A 43 12.13 7.00 2.86
N GLY A 44 11.22 6.09 2.49
CA GLY A 44 10.55 6.15 1.21
C GLY A 44 9.51 7.28 1.17
N TRP A 45 8.90 7.47 -0.02
CA TRP A 45 7.81 8.44 -0.20
C TRP A 45 6.41 7.81 -0.08
N ASP A 46 6.34 6.53 0.26
CA ASP A 46 5.08 5.84 0.54
C ASP A 46 4.70 6.03 2.02
N ASP A 47 3.61 6.74 2.26
CA ASP A 47 3.09 7.05 3.60
C ASP A 47 2.68 5.79 4.39
N ASP A 48 2.29 4.74 3.67
CA ASP A 48 1.90 3.46 4.26
C ASP A 48 3.02 2.41 4.24
N GLY A 49 4.19 2.77 3.73
CA GLY A 49 5.37 1.91 3.70
C GLY A 49 5.97 1.69 5.08
N ILE A 50 6.49 0.49 5.30
CA ILE A 50 7.32 0.25 6.48
C ILE A 50 8.68 0.89 6.26
N ALA A 51 9.07 1.80 7.13
CA ALA A 51 10.37 2.43 7.07
C ALA A 51 11.48 1.37 7.27
N PRO A 52 12.61 1.45 6.53
CA PRO A 52 13.66 0.44 6.64
C PRO A 52 14.23 0.28 8.05
N ARG A 53 14.24 1.36 8.85
CA ARG A 53 14.65 1.32 10.26
C ARG A 53 13.75 0.45 11.13
N ASP A 54 12.47 0.27 10.72
CA ASP A 54 11.49 -0.49 11.48
C ASP A 54 11.57 -2.01 11.23
N PHE A 55 12.39 -2.47 10.27
CA PHE A 55 12.51 -3.90 10.00
C PHE A 55 13.04 -4.65 11.22
N LEU A 56 14.20 -4.23 11.73
CA LEU A 56 14.81 -4.86 12.89
C LEU A 56 14.17 -4.39 14.20
N SER A 57 13.84 -3.10 14.34
CA SER A 57 13.24 -2.56 15.56
C SER A 57 11.84 -3.12 15.80
N GLY A 58 11.01 -3.29 14.76
CA GLY A 58 9.70 -3.89 14.89
C GLY A 58 9.73 -5.36 15.31
N VAL A 59 10.73 -6.12 14.82
CA VAL A 59 11.00 -7.48 15.32
C VAL A 59 11.41 -7.44 16.78
N TYR A 60 12.37 -6.57 17.16
CA TYR A 60 12.81 -6.42 18.52
C TYR A 60 11.65 -6.06 19.47
N GLU A 61 10.86 -5.07 19.14
CA GLU A 61 9.71 -4.63 19.95
C GLU A 61 8.65 -5.73 20.11
N THR A 62 8.45 -6.56 19.09
CA THR A 62 7.50 -7.69 19.19
C THR A 62 7.92 -8.69 20.27
N TYR A 63 9.23 -8.92 20.43
CA TYR A 63 9.74 -9.95 21.35
C TYR A 63 10.33 -9.37 22.65
N ALA A 64 10.59 -8.05 22.73
CA ALA A 64 11.10 -7.41 23.93
C ALA A 64 10.02 -7.32 25.03
N PRO A 65 10.32 -7.71 26.27
CA PRO A 65 9.33 -7.77 27.34
C PRO A 65 8.58 -6.44 27.56
N GLY A 66 7.26 -6.49 27.48
CA GLY A 66 6.38 -5.35 27.71
C GLY A 66 6.24 -4.35 26.57
N SER A 67 7.03 -4.49 25.49
CA SER A 67 6.90 -3.71 24.25
C SER A 67 5.98 -4.40 23.25
N TYR A 68 5.52 -3.67 22.24
CA TYR A 68 4.87 -4.25 21.07
C TYR A 68 5.05 -3.33 19.86
N PHE A 69 5.13 -3.92 18.68
CA PHE A 69 5.08 -3.20 17.42
C PHE A 69 3.65 -3.21 16.85
N THR A 70 3.28 -2.18 16.12
CA THR A 70 1.91 -2.04 15.59
C THR A 70 1.54 -3.17 14.62
N TYR A 71 2.49 -3.58 13.77
CA TYR A 71 2.27 -4.63 12.79
C TYR A 71 2.80 -5.99 13.25
N PRO A 72 2.20 -7.12 12.79
CA PRO A 72 2.73 -8.45 13.04
C PRO A 72 4.11 -8.65 12.41
N PRO A 73 4.96 -9.52 12.94
CA PRO A 73 6.39 -9.56 12.63
C PRO A 73 6.79 -10.39 11.41
N VAL A 74 5.89 -11.18 10.78
CA VAL A 74 6.31 -12.15 9.73
C VAL A 74 7.07 -11.49 8.59
N HIS A 75 6.52 -10.40 8.04
CA HIS A 75 7.19 -9.71 6.94
C HIS A 75 8.44 -8.97 7.41
N LEU A 76 8.40 -8.37 8.60
CA LEU A 76 9.55 -7.71 9.22
C LEU A 76 10.71 -8.69 9.46
N LEU A 77 10.41 -9.90 9.96
CA LEU A 77 11.41 -10.98 10.12
C LEU A 77 12.05 -11.34 8.78
N MET A 78 11.23 -11.49 7.75
CA MET A 78 11.73 -11.80 6.41
C MET A 78 12.65 -10.68 5.88
N LEU A 79 12.23 -9.43 5.99
CA LEU A 79 13.04 -8.28 5.58
C LEU A 79 14.31 -8.15 6.42
N THR A 80 14.24 -8.35 7.73
CA THR A 80 15.41 -8.34 8.63
C THR A 80 16.44 -9.39 8.21
N ILE A 81 15.98 -10.61 7.87
CA ILE A 81 16.87 -11.69 7.41
C ILE A 81 17.49 -11.34 6.06
N LEU A 82 16.71 -10.83 5.11
CA LEU A 82 17.20 -10.48 3.78
C LEU A 82 18.15 -9.28 3.79
N THR A 83 17.98 -8.36 4.73
CA THR A 83 18.87 -7.20 4.91
C THR A 83 20.02 -7.46 5.88
N ALA A 84 20.13 -8.67 6.47
CA ALA A 84 21.18 -9.05 7.42
C ALA A 84 22.62 -8.73 6.95
N PRO A 85 23.00 -8.92 5.67
CA PRO A 85 24.33 -8.51 5.21
C PRO A 85 24.61 -7.02 5.43
N GLY A 86 23.62 -6.16 5.22
CA GLY A 86 23.73 -4.72 5.47
C GLY A 86 23.87 -4.40 6.96
N TRP A 87 23.11 -5.07 7.83
CA TRP A 87 23.24 -4.94 9.29
C TRP A 87 24.65 -5.32 9.76
N ILE A 88 25.20 -6.41 9.26
CA ILE A 88 26.56 -6.87 9.61
C ILE A 88 27.60 -5.84 9.16
N VAL A 89 27.50 -5.33 7.93
CA VAL A 89 28.42 -4.30 7.42
C VAL A 89 28.34 -3.02 8.25
N GLY A 90 27.13 -2.59 8.62
CA GLY A 90 26.93 -1.42 9.47
C GLY A 90 27.54 -1.60 10.87
N LEU A 91 27.35 -2.76 11.49
CA LEU A 91 27.99 -3.09 12.78
C LEU A 91 29.51 -3.03 12.72
N VAL A 92 30.12 -3.51 11.63
CA VAL A 92 31.58 -3.49 11.44
C VAL A 92 32.10 -2.06 11.20
N ARG A 93 31.29 -1.20 10.59
CA ARG A 93 31.68 0.20 10.26
C ARG A 93 31.34 1.20 11.37
N ALA A 94 30.50 0.84 12.31
CA ALA A 94 30.18 1.71 13.45
C ALA A 94 31.44 2.05 14.24
N THR A 95 31.50 3.28 14.74
CA THR A 95 32.67 3.79 15.50
C THR A 95 32.90 3.03 16.81
N SER A 96 31.80 2.51 17.38
CA SER A 96 31.81 1.60 18.52
C SER A 96 30.58 0.69 18.46
N LEU A 97 30.56 -0.35 19.34
CA LEU A 97 29.38 -1.21 19.50
C LEU A 97 28.32 -0.61 20.45
N ALA A 98 28.47 0.63 20.86
CA ALA A 98 27.43 1.32 21.62
C ALA A 98 26.18 1.48 20.75
N PRO A 99 24.97 1.25 21.29
CA PRO A 99 23.74 1.27 20.50
C PRO A 99 23.53 2.55 19.68
N HIS A 100 23.89 3.71 20.22
CA HIS A 100 23.75 5.00 19.51
C HIS A 100 24.66 5.10 18.28
N ASP A 101 25.89 4.60 18.35
CA ASP A 101 26.85 4.61 17.22
C ASP A 101 26.42 3.65 16.12
N VAL A 102 25.95 2.47 16.51
CA VAL A 102 25.42 1.47 15.57
C VAL A 102 24.17 2.00 14.88
N ILE A 103 23.23 2.60 15.61
CA ILE A 103 22.03 3.21 15.05
C ILE A 103 22.40 4.36 14.11
N ALA A 104 23.31 5.23 14.52
CA ALA A 104 23.77 6.36 13.69
C ALA A 104 24.39 5.90 12.37
N GLU A 105 25.19 4.81 12.38
CA GLU A 105 25.73 4.25 11.13
C GLU A 105 24.64 3.60 10.28
N LEU A 106 23.79 2.78 10.87
CA LEU A 106 22.76 2.02 10.15
C LEU A 106 21.63 2.89 9.57
N THR A 107 21.36 4.05 10.17
CA THR A 107 20.34 5.00 9.65
C THR A 107 20.87 5.91 8.53
N ARG A 108 22.13 5.74 8.12
CA ARG A 108 22.68 6.50 6.99
C ARG A 108 21.96 6.17 5.69
N VAL A 109 21.80 7.17 4.85
CA VAL A 109 21.07 7.09 3.57
C VAL A 109 21.45 5.87 2.71
N PRO A 110 22.75 5.47 2.55
CA PRO A 110 23.09 4.31 1.73
C PRO A 110 22.48 2.99 2.23
N TYR A 111 22.47 2.76 3.56
CA TYR A 111 21.87 1.54 4.13
C TYR A 111 20.34 1.56 4.00
N MET A 112 19.72 2.69 4.37
CA MET A 112 18.27 2.85 4.27
C MET A 112 17.79 2.68 2.83
N THR A 113 18.51 3.24 1.86
CA THR A 113 18.24 3.05 0.42
C THR A 113 18.33 1.57 0.01
N ALA A 114 19.39 0.87 0.42
CA ALA A 114 19.57 -0.54 0.09
C ALA A 114 18.46 -1.41 0.71
N PHE A 115 18.07 -1.13 1.95
CA PHE A 115 17.00 -1.86 2.64
C PHE A 115 15.63 -1.59 2.02
N SER A 116 15.34 -0.35 1.62
CA SER A 116 14.13 -0.01 0.86
C SER A 116 14.06 -0.77 -0.45
N LEU A 117 15.16 -0.84 -1.20
CA LEU A 117 15.20 -1.59 -2.47
C LEU A 117 14.96 -3.08 -2.26
N VAL A 118 15.55 -3.68 -1.21
CA VAL A 118 15.28 -5.09 -0.86
C VAL A 118 13.80 -5.29 -0.58
N ALA A 119 13.18 -4.43 0.23
CA ALA A 119 11.76 -4.54 0.55
C ALA A 119 10.86 -4.44 -0.69
N ARG A 120 11.15 -3.51 -1.60
CA ARG A 120 10.39 -3.34 -2.85
C ARG A 120 10.56 -4.51 -3.80
N VAL A 121 11.78 -5.04 -3.96
CA VAL A 121 12.03 -6.26 -4.76
C VAL A 121 11.27 -7.46 -4.18
N VAL A 122 11.18 -7.57 -2.86
CA VAL A 122 10.39 -8.61 -2.20
C VAL A 122 8.89 -8.41 -2.45
N ALA A 123 8.38 -7.18 -2.31
CA ALA A 123 6.99 -6.85 -2.61
C ALA A 123 6.63 -7.17 -4.07
N GLU A 124 7.51 -6.83 -5.01
CA GLU A 124 7.36 -7.15 -6.43
C GLU A 124 7.35 -8.66 -6.69
N ALA A 125 8.28 -9.40 -6.10
CA ALA A 125 8.29 -10.86 -6.21
C ALA A 125 6.99 -11.49 -5.65
N MET A 126 6.45 -10.92 -4.59
CA MET A 126 5.18 -11.35 -4.01
C MET A 126 3.99 -10.97 -4.90
N ALA A 127 3.99 -9.79 -5.54
CA ALA A 127 2.97 -9.40 -6.52
C ALA A 127 2.93 -10.36 -7.71
N VAL A 128 4.09 -10.71 -8.26
CA VAL A 128 4.22 -11.77 -9.30
C VAL A 128 3.69 -13.11 -8.77
N GLY A 129 3.97 -13.44 -7.51
CA GLY A 129 3.45 -14.63 -6.84
C GLY A 129 1.92 -14.64 -6.70
N ILE A 130 1.28 -13.48 -6.45
CA ILE A 130 -0.18 -13.33 -6.44
C ILE A 130 -0.76 -13.70 -7.80
N VAL A 131 -0.23 -13.12 -8.89
CA VAL A 131 -0.68 -13.38 -10.26
C VAL A 131 -0.47 -14.84 -10.63
N TYR A 132 0.64 -15.45 -10.23
CA TYR A 132 0.87 -16.89 -10.36
C TYR A 132 -0.19 -17.70 -9.60
N ALA A 133 -0.53 -17.34 -8.37
CA ALA A 133 -1.56 -18.04 -7.59
C ALA A 133 -2.95 -17.93 -8.24
N VAL A 134 -3.31 -16.76 -8.81
CA VAL A 134 -4.52 -16.58 -9.63
C VAL A 134 -4.54 -17.56 -10.80
N ALA A 135 -3.43 -17.66 -11.54
CA ALA A 135 -3.32 -18.62 -12.65
C ALA A 135 -3.56 -20.06 -12.19
N ARG A 136 -2.96 -20.44 -11.05
CA ARG A 136 -3.07 -21.82 -10.52
C ARG A 136 -4.46 -22.11 -9.96
N ILE A 137 -5.13 -21.15 -9.33
CA ILE A 137 -6.52 -21.28 -8.88
C ILE A 137 -7.44 -21.46 -10.09
N GLY A 138 -7.32 -20.59 -11.10
CA GLY A 138 -8.12 -20.71 -12.33
C GLY A 138 -7.89 -22.04 -13.07
N GLU A 139 -6.65 -22.53 -13.08
CA GLU A 139 -6.30 -23.82 -13.69
C GLU A 139 -6.95 -25.01 -12.95
N GLU A 140 -6.94 -25.02 -11.61
CA GLU A 140 -7.60 -26.06 -10.80
C GLU A 140 -9.12 -26.06 -11.01
N LEU A 141 -9.73 -24.89 -11.16
CA LEU A 141 -11.18 -24.74 -11.26
C LEU A 141 -11.72 -24.96 -12.67
N TRP A 142 -11.07 -24.36 -13.68
CA TRP A 142 -11.64 -24.23 -15.03
C TRP A 142 -10.67 -24.60 -16.15
N GLY A 143 -9.44 -24.95 -15.82
CA GLY A 143 -8.40 -25.34 -16.75
C GLY A 143 -7.39 -24.24 -17.07
N ARG A 144 -6.28 -24.65 -17.71
CA ARG A 144 -5.08 -23.81 -17.90
C ARG A 144 -5.36 -22.47 -18.58
N ARG A 145 -6.23 -22.45 -19.61
CA ARG A 145 -6.53 -21.20 -20.34
C ARG A 145 -7.26 -20.17 -19.47
N ALA A 146 -8.27 -20.60 -18.73
CA ALA A 146 -8.99 -19.73 -17.81
C ALA A 146 -8.04 -19.15 -16.74
N GLY A 147 -7.11 -19.98 -16.23
CA GLY A 147 -6.06 -19.52 -15.32
C GLY A 147 -5.14 -18.48 -15.94
N VAL A 148 -4.71 -18.65 -17.19
CA VAL A 148 -3.87 -17.67 -17.91
C VAL A 148 -4.62 -16.37 -18.14
N TRP A 149 -5.90 -16.40 -18.52
CA TRP A 149 -6.72 -15.20 -18.66
C TRP A 149 -6.92 -14.47 -17.33
N GLY A 150 -7.19 -15.20 -16.23
CA GLY A 150 -7.28 -14.63 -14.88
C GLY A 150 -5.99 -13.97 -14.45
N ALA A 151 -4.85 -14.60 -14.72
CA ALA A 151 -3.52 -14.01 -14.48
C ALA A 151 -3.30 -12.74 -15.29
N GLY A 152 -3.70 -12.73 -16.59
CA GLY A 152 -3.61 -11.54 -17.43
C GLY A 152 -4.42 -10.36 -16.90
N VAL A 153 -5.64 -10.62 -16.41
CA VAL A 153 -6.46 -9.59 -15.77
C VAL A 153 -5.82 -9.12 -14.46
N ALA A 154 -5.36 -10.05 -13.60
CA ALA A 154 -4.75 -9.70 -12.31
C ALA A 154 -3.44 -8.90 -12.47
N ALA A 155 -2.64 -9.20 -13.51
CA ALA A 155 -1.40 -8.49 -13.81
C ALA A 155 -1.64 -7.02 -14.25
N LEU A 156 -2.87 -6.68 -14.63
CA LEU A 156 -3.28 -5.33 -15.04
C LEU A 156 -4.11 -4.64 -13.94
N ASN A 157 -3.92 -5.03 -12.69
CA ASN A 157 -4.58 -4.41 -11.55
C ASN A 157 -3.79 -3.17 -11.10
N VAL A 158 -4.40 -1.99 -11.19
CA VAL A 158 -3.76 -0.69 -10.94
C VAL A 158 -3.23 -0.56 -9.49
N PRO A 159 -4.00 -0.87 -8.42
CA PRO A 159 -3.45 -0.87 -7.07
C PRO A 159 -2.33 -1.89 -6.85
N LEU A 160 -2.40 -3.07 -7.47
CA LEU A 160 -1.32 -4.06 -7.37
C LEU A 160 -0.03 -3.51 -7.98
N ALA A 161 -0.11 -2.82 -9.12
CA ALA A 161 1.03 -2.14 -9.74
C ALA A 161 1.65 -1.11 -8.79
N TYR A 162 0.83 -0.26 -8.14
CA TYR A 162 1.34 0.74 -7.19
C TYR A 162 1.98 0.10 -5.95
N TYR A 163 1.25 -0.80 -5.26
CA TYR A 163 1.73 -1.37 -3.99
C TYR A 163 2.90 -2.34 -4.16
N ALA A 164 3.15 -2.84 -5.36
CA ALA A 164 4.35 -3.62 -5.67
C ALA A 164 5.64 -2.76 -5.64
N HIS A 165 5.55 -1.44 -5.89
CA HIS A 165 6.67 -0.50 -5.83
C HIS A 165 7.03 -0.02 -4.42
N THR A 166 6.30 -0.46 -3.41
CA THR A 166 6.37 0.07 -2.05
C THR A 166 6.80 -0.99 -1.05
N SER A 167 7.19 -0.57 0.15
CA SER A 167 7.45 -1.46 1.28
C SER A 167 6.20 -1.75 2.12
N ASN A 168 5.01 -1.57 1.53
CA ASN A 168 3.72 -1.76 2.19
C ASN A 168 3.44 -3.25 2.46
N LEU A 169 2.65 -3.54 3.50
CA LEU A 169 2.29 -4.92 3.90
C LEU A 169 1.08 -5.50 3.12
N ASP A 170 0.44 -4.72 2.23
CA ASP A 170 -0.80 -5.16 1.56
C ASP A 170 -0.52 -6.25 0.52
N VAL A 171 0.51 -6.11 -0.28
CA VAL A 171 0.95 -7.16 -1.21
C VAL A 171 1.45 -8.40 -0.46
N PRO A 172 2.31 -8.31 0.57
CA PRO A 172 2.78 -9.46 1.33
C PRO A 172 1.68 -10.31 1.97
N TYR A 173 0.70 -9.68 2.68
CA TYR A 173 -0.35 -10.50 3.28
C TYR A 173 -1.28 -11.12 2.24
N LEU A 174 -1.55 -10.39 1.13
CA LEU A 174 -2.37 -10.92 0.05
C LEU A 174 -1.68 -12.08 -0.67
N PHE A 175 -0.35 -12.03 -0.84
CA PHE A 175 0.42 -13.16 -1.36
C PHE A 175 0.16 -14.43 -0.54
N TRP A 176 0.34 -14.39 0.77
CA TRP A 176 0.07 -15.53 1.63
C TRP A 176 -1.41 -15.95 1.60
N SER A 177 -2.33 -15.00 1.57
CA SER A 177 -3.76 -15.27 1.45
C SER A 177 -4.10 -16.01 0.16
N MET A 178 -3.54 -15.62 -0.97
CA MET A 178 -3.77 -16.28 -2.26
C MET A 178 -3.24 -17.72 -2.28
N PHE A 179 -2.10 -18.00 -1.65
CA PHE A 179 -1.59 -19.36 -1.51
C PHE A 179 -2.43 -20.20 -0.53
N ALA A 180 -2.98 -19.59 0.52
CA ALA A 180 -3.96 -20.25 1.37
C ALA A 180 -5.21 -20.63 0.58
N LEU A 181 -5.78 -19.72 -0.20
CA LEU A 181 -6.96 -19.99 -1.05
C LEU A 181 -6.66 -21.06 -2.11
N LEU A 182 -5.48 -21.05 -2.73
CA LEU A 182 -5.05 -22.10 -3.67
C LEU A 182 -5.03 -23.49 -2.99
N ALA A 183 -4.51 -23.55 -1.77
CA ALA A 183 -4.48 -24.80 -1.00
C ALA A 183 -5.91 -25.26 -0.62
N PHE A 184 -6.83 -24.35 -0.28
CA PHE A 184 -8.24 -24.67 -0.06
C PHE A 184 -8.92 -25.21 -1.33
N VAL A 185 -8.74 -24.54 -2.47
CA VAL A 185 -9.28 -25.00 -3.75
C VAL A 185 -8.79 -26.41 -4.05
N ARG A 186 -7.49 -26.68 -3.89
CA ARG A 186 -6.92 -28.02 -4.06
C ARG A 186 -7.49 -29.05 -3.10
N THR A 187 -7.72 -28.67 -1.85
CA THR A 187 -8.37 -29.54 -0.87
C THR A 187 -9.71 -30.04 -1.39
N VAL A 188 -10.54 -29.13 -1.90
CA VAL A 188 -11.90 -29.46 -2.36
C VAL A 188 -11.90 -30.18 -3.70
N VAL A 189 -11.21 -29.63 -4.71
CA VAL A 189 -11.22 -30.17 -6.09
C VAL A 189 -10.52 -31.53 -6.19
N ARG A 190 -9.43 -31.72 -5.44
CA ARG A 190 -8.66 -32.97 -5.49
C ARG A 190 -9.06 -33.98 -4.43
N HIS A 191 -9.98 -33.60 -3.52
CA HIS A 191 -10.38 -34.38 -2.35
C HIS A 191 -9.19 -34.80 -1.45
N GLU A 192 -8.18 -33.91 -1.32
CA GLU A 192 -6.96 -34.18 -0.55
C GLU A 192 -6.89 -33.31 0.71
N PRO A 193 -7.30 -33.82 1.90
CA PRO A 193 -7.29 -33.06 3.15
C PRO A 193 -5.91 -32.56 3.60
N ARG A 194 -4.82 -33.15 3.05
CA ARG A 194 -3.44 -32.73 3.38
C ARG A 194 -3.17 -31.25 3.07
N PHE A 195 -3.83 -30.70 2.04
CA PHE A 195 -3.67 -29.29 1.69
C PHE A 195 -4.26 -28.32 2.72
N LEU A 196 -5.12 -28.78 3.64
CA LEU A 196 -5.61 -27.96 4.75
C LEU A 196 -4.47 -27.45 5.66
N ARG A 197 -3.41 -28.24 5.84
CA ARG A 197 -2.24 -27.81 6.61
C ARG A 197 -1.50 -26.67 5.91
N SER A 198 -1.27 -26.80 4.60
CA SER A 198 -0.66 -25.72 3.81
C SER A 198 -1.51 -24.46 3.81
N ALA A 199 -2.84 -24.62 3.70
CA ALA A 199 -3.77 -23.51 3.80
C ALA A 199 -3.67 -22.79 5.17
N ALA A 200 -3.62 -23.57 6.26
CA ALA A 200 -3.51 -23.04 7.61
C ALA A 200 -2.19 -22.30 7.86
N VAL A 201 -1.07 -22.86 7.38
CA VAL A 201 0.25 -22.20 7.49
C VAL A 201 0.25 -20.90 6.69
N CYS A 202 -0.22 -20.91 5.43
CA CYS A 202 -0.28 -19.68 4.63
C CYS A 202 -1.24 -18.66 5.23
N ALA A 203 -2.39 -19.07 5.79
CA ALA A 203 -3.32 -18.18 6.47
C ALA A 203 -2.70 -17.56 7.73
N ALA A 204 -1.97 -18.35 8.53
CA ALA A 204 -1.23 -17.85 9.68
C ALA A 204 -0.13 -16.87 9.28
N LEU A 205 0.62 -17.14 8.21
CA LEU A 205 1.62 -16.22 7.66
C LEU A 205 0.96 -14.93 7.15
N ALA A 206 -0.22 -15.00 6.54
CA ALA A 206 -0.97 -13.83 6.10
C ALA A 206 -1.35 -12.94 7.30
N VAL A 207 -1.96 -13.52 8.34
CA VAL A 207 -2.37 -12.78 9.55
C VAL A 207 -1.14 -12.29 10.31
N GLY A 208 -0.09 -13.11 10.42
CA GLY A 208 1.19 -12.71 11.02
C GLY A 208 2.00 -11.69 10.19
N THR A 209 1.55 -11.36 8.96
CA THR A 209 2.06 -10.24 8.15
C THR A 209 1.26 -8.97 8.36
N LYS A 210 -0.06 -9.06 8.35
CA LYS A 210 -0.98 -7.94 8.58
C LYS A 210 -2.30 -8.47 9.16
N ASP A 211 -2.70 -7.94 10.31
CA ASP A 211 -3.85 -8.45 11.06
C ASP A 211 -5.11 -8.58 10.23
N GLN A 212 -5.42 -7.60 9.40
CA GLN A 212 -6.64 -7.58 8.56
C GLN A 212 -6.80 -8.81 7.64
N ALA A 213 -5.73 -9.58 7.41
CA ALA A 213 -5.80 -10.81 6.60
C ALA A 213 -6.77 -11.84 7.17
N TYR A 214 -7.06 -11.82 8.49
CA TYR A 214 -8.08 -12.71 9.09
C TYR A 214 -9.42 -12.60 8.39
N ALA A 215 -9.76 -11.41 7.90
CA ALA A 215 -11.04 -11.12 7.28
C ALA A 215 -11.26 -11.85 5.95
N VAL A 216 -10.19 -12.28 5.28
CA VAL A 216 -10.29 -13.17 4.10
C VAL A 216 -10.93 -14.49 4.48
N PHE A 217 -10.68 -15.00 5.69
CA PHE A 217 -10.96 -16.38 6.09
C PHE A 217 -12.16 -16.54 7.02
N VAL A 218 -12.46 -15.55 7.86
CA VAL A 218 -13.39 -15.69 9.00
C VAL A 218 -14.82 -16.05 8.61
N LEU A 219 -15.29 -15.61 7.45
CA LEU A 219 -16.62 -16.00 6.93
C LEU A 219 -16.49 -16.98 5.75
N SER A 220 -15.46 -16.85 4.92
CA SER A 220 -15.29 -17.68 3.72
C SER A 220 -15.09 -19.16 4.06
N ILE A 221 -14.31 -19.47 5.10
CA ILE A 221 -14.04 -20.85 5.49
C ILE A 221 -15.27 -21.54 6.08
N PRO A 222 -15.99 -20.96 7.07
CA PRO A 222 -17.25 -21.52 7.54
C PRO A 222 -18.30 -21.68 6.42
N ALA A 223 -18.46 -20.67 5.54
CA ALA A 223 -19.38 -20.74 4.42
C ALA A 223 -19.03 -21.87 3.44
N LEU A 224 -17.73 -22.02 3.15
CA LEU A 224 -17.23 -23.14 2.32
C LEU A 224 -17.55 -24.48 2.96
N LEU A 225 -17.30 -24.66 4.25
CA LEU A 225 -17.59 -25.91 4.96
C LEU A 225 -19.09 -26.23 4.95
N VAL A 226 -19.94 -25.23 5.19
CA VAL A 226 -21.41 -25.38 5.13
C VAL A 226 -21.83 -25.79 3.70
N ALA A 227 -21.37 -25.08 2.67
CA ALA A 227 -21.69 -25.40 1.29
C ALA A 227 -21.20 -26.80 0.90
N TRP A 228 -20.06 -27.19 1.40
CA TRP A 228 -19.45 -28.48 1.17
C TRP A 228 -20.29 -29.63 1.74
N PHE A 229 -20.73 -29.51 3.00
CA PHE A 229 -21.60 -30.49 3.63
C PHE A 229 -23.01 -30.51 3.01
N ALA A 230 -23.57 -29.34 2.69
CA ALA A 230 -24.92 -29.21 2.13
C ALA A 230 -25.04 -29.79 0.72
N THR A 231 -23.95 -29.75 -0.07
CA THR A 231 -23.94 -30.20 -1.47
C THR A 231 -23.38 -31.61 -1.67
N ASP A 232 -22.98 -32.31 -0.60
CA ASP A 232 -22.24 -33.57 -0.70
C ASP A 232 -21.00 -33.51 -1.64
N ALA A 233 -20.39 -32.33 -1.73
CA ALA A 233 -19.20 -32.10 -2.56
C ALA A 233 -17.98 -32.93 -2.11
N TRP A 234 -18.10 -33.57 -0.95
CA TRP A 234 -17.10 -34.51 -0.42
C TRP A 234 -17.75 -35.81 0.00
N PRO A 235 -17.14 -36.98 -0.28
CA PRO A 235 -17.66 -38.28 0.12
C PRO A 235 -17.80 -38.38 1.65
N ARG A 236 -18.99 -38.73 2.14
CA ARG A 236 -19.30 -38.84 3.59
C ARG A 236 -18.34 -39.77 4.34
N ALA A 237 -17.81 -40.79 3.69
CA ALA A 237 -16.81 -41.70 4.25
C ALA A 237 -15.53 -41.01 4.73
N ASN A 238 -15.21 -39.81 4.21
CA ASN A 238 -13.98 -39.06 4.53
C ASN A 238 -14.20 -37.95 5.55
N VAL A 239 -15.43 -37.68 6.00
CA VAL A 239 -15.77 -36.57 6.92
C VAL A 239 -14.89 -36.59 8.18
N ARG A 240 -14.74 -37.76 8.81
CA ARG A 240 -13.90 -37.88 10.03
C ARG A 240 -12.44 -37.50 9.76
N THR A 241 -11.89 -37.88 8.62
CA THR A 241 -10.52 -37.55 8.21
C THR A 241 -10.39 -36.04 7.95
N VAL A 242 -11.37 -35.43 7.28
CA VAL A 242 -11.40 -33.99 7.01
C VAL A 242 -11.46 -33.21 8.32
N LEU A 243 -12.37 -33.54 9.23
CA LEU A 243 -12.50 -32.88 10.53
C LEU A 243 -11.21 -33.00 11.37
N ARG A 244 -10.58 -34.17 11.36
CA ARG A 244 -9.28 -34.37 12.02
C ARG A 244 -8.18 -33.46 11.40
N GLN A 245 -8.10 -33.41 10.07
CA GLN A 245 -7.10 -32.57 9.40
C GLN A 245 -7.39 -31.08 9.61
N LEU A 246 -8.65 -30.69 9.63
CA LEU A 246 -9.07 -29.32 9.94
C LEU A 246 -8.68 -28.95 11.37
N ALA A 247 -8.94 -29.81 12.35
CA ALA A 247 -8.54 -29.57 13.74
C ALA A 247 -7.00 -29.41 13.86
N ILE A 248 -6.24 -30.31 13.21
CA ILE A 248 -4.77 -30.20 13.18
C ILE A 248 -4.34 -28.86 12.54
N ALA A 249 -4.98 -28.47 11.43
CA ALA A 249 -4.69 -27.24 10.70
C ALA A 249 -4.96 -26.00 11.56
N VAL A 250 -6.10 -25.96 12.25
CA VAL A 250 -6.49 -24.85 13.14
C VAL A 250 -5.51 -24.74 14.32
N VAL A 251 -5.18 -25.88 14.97
CA VAL A 251 -4.22 -25.88 16.07
C VAL A 251 -2.83 -25.44 15.59
N ALA A 252 -2.38 -25.94 14.44
CA ALA A 252 -1.08 -25.54 13.88
C ALA A 252 -1.04 -24.04 13.55
N ALA A 253 -2.11 -23.48 12.97
CA ALA A 253 -2.21 -22.05 12.71
C ALA A 253 -2.20 -21.21 13.99
N ALA A 254 -2.97 -21.63 15.00
CA ALA A 254 -3.03 -20.94 16.30
C ALA A 254 -1.67 -20.94 17.02
N VAL A 255 -0.99 -22.10 17.05
CA VAL A 255 0.35 -22.22 17.64
C VAL A 255 1.37 -21.38 16.87
N LEU A 256 1.33 -21.43 15.53
CA LEU A 256 2.24 -20.65 14.70
C LEU A 256 2.05 -19.14 14.94
N LEU A 257 0.81 -18.66 14.95
CA LEU A 257 0.51 -17.25 15.25
C LEU A 257 0.94 -16.86 16.67
N ALA A 258 0.65 -17.69 17.67
CA ALA A 258 1.05 -17.42 19.05
C ALA A 258 2.58 -17.29 19.20
N VAL A 259 3.33 -18.12 18.48
CA VAL A 259 4.80 -18.03 18.47
C VAL A 259 5.29 -16.79 17.72
N LEU A 260 4.74 -16.55 16.51
CA LEU A 260 5.14 -15.43 15.65
C LEU A 260 4.81 -14.08 16.29
N ASP A 261 3.62 -13.93 16.86
CA ASP A 261 3.18 -12.66 17.47
C ASP A 261 3.72 -12.44 18.89
N GLY A 262 4.67 -13.28 19.34
CA GLY A 262 5.34 -13.13 20.64
C GLY A 262 4.49 -13.50 21.85
N ALA A 263 3.33 -14.17 21.69
CA ALA A 263 2.47 -14.54 22.81
C ALA A 263 3.17 -15.44 23.84
N VAL A 264 4.16 -16.23 23.41
CA VAL A 264 4.95 -17.14 24.26
C VAL A 264 6.14 -16.41 24.90
N THR A 265 6.84 -15.56 24.14
CA THR A 265 8.10 -14.91 24.56
C THR A 265 7.85 -13.56 25.25
N ASN A 266 6.78 -12.86 24.88
CA ASN A 266 6.40 -11.54 25.38
C ASN A 266 4.87 -11.46 25.61
N PRO A 267 4.29 -12.20 26.57
CA PRO A 267 2.84 -12.23 26.80
C PRO A 267 2.24 -10.86 27.11
N SER A 268 2.97 -10.02 27.85
CA SER A 268 2.52 -8.67 28.22
C SER A 268 2.46 -7.74 27.02
N GLY A 269 3.45 -7.76 26.12
CA GLY A 269 3.44 -7.01 24.87
C GLY A 269 2.35 -7.48 23.92
N PHE A 270 2.19 -8.79 23.77
CA PHE A 270 1.10 -9.38 22.99
C PHE A 270 -0.27 -8.94 23.50
N SER A 271 -0.51 -8.96 24.82
CA SER A 271 -1.76 -8.48 25.41
C SER A 271 -2.00 -6.99 25.13
N LYS A 272 -0.98 -6.13 25.25
CA LYS A 272 -1.08 -4.70 24.92
C LYS A 272 -1.45 -4.49 23.45
N ARG A 273 -0.79 -5.23 22.54
CA ARG A 273 -1.09 -5.17 21.12
C ARG A 273 -2.52 -5.61 20.82
N LEU A 274 -2.99 -6.67 21.46
CA LEU A 274 -4.36 -7.13 21.29
C LEU A 274 -5.38 -6.08 21.76
N HIS A 275 -5.12 -5.40 22.89
CA HIS A 275 -5.95 -4.28 23.36
C HIS A 275 -5.93 -3.10 22.38
N PHE A 276 -4.78 -2.78 21.81
CA PHE A 276 -4.66 -1.74 20.77
C PHE A 276 -5.52 -2.08 19.55
N LEU A 277 -5.43 -3.31 19.03
CA LEU A 277 -6.17 -3.75 17.85
C LEU A 277 -7.69 -3.83 18.06
N THR A 278 -8.12 -4.25 19.26
CA THR A 278 -9.56 -4.34 19.59
C THR A 278 -10.15 -3.03 20.11
N GLY A 279 -9.30 -2.05 20.42
CA GLY A 279 -9.65 -0.74 20.95
C GLY A 279 -9.73 0.34 19.85
N THR A 280 -8.99 1.41 20.07
CA THR A 280 -9.02 2.65 19.26
C THR A 280 -8.49 2.45 17.85
N ALA A 281 -7.43 1.67 17.67
CA ALA A 281 -6.77 1.49 16.37
C ALA A 281 -7.70 1.02 15.24
N SER A 282 -8.75 0.27 15.57
CA SER A 282 -9.73 -0.18 14.59
C SER A 282 -10.73 0.91 14.18
N GLN A 283 -10.82 2.02 14.91
CA GLN A 283 -11.84 3.05 14.77
C GLN A 283 -11.31 4.47 14.54
N ASP A 284 -10.06 4.77 14.91
CA ASP A 284 -9.49 6.12 14.87
C ASP A 284 -9.42 6.72 13.45
N HIS A 285 -9.40 5.87 12.43
CA HIS A 285 -9.36 6.28 11.02
C HIS A 285 -10.62 5.88 10.24
N ALA A 286 -11.78 5.74 10.92
CA ALA A 286 -13.03 5.37 10.24
C ALA A 286 -13.59 6.54 9.43
N TYR A 287 -13.83 6.32 8.13
CA TYR A 287 -14.40 7.34 7.23
C TYR A 287 -15.93 7.42 7.29
N TYR A 288 -16.60 6.37 7.74
CA TYR A 288 -18.06 6.26 7.70
C TYR A 288 -18.64 6.16 9.10
N ALA A 289 -19.87 6.67 9.27
CA ALA A 289 -20.57 6.63 10.54
C ALA A 289 -20.78 5.19 11.07
N ALA A 290 -20.79 5.01 12.40
CA ALA A 290 -20.96 3.70 13.06
C ALA A 290 -22.42 3.19 13.06
N ASN A 291 -23.20 3.53 12.03
CA ASN A 291 -24.60 3.15 11.88
C ASN A 291 -24.83 2.39 10.57
N TRP A 292 -26.09 2.00 10.32
CA TRP A 292 -26.46 1.29 9.09
C TRP A 292 -26.19 2.11 7.83
N ILE A 293 -26.41 3.42 7.87
CA ILE A 293 -26.17 4.32 6.72
C ILE A 293 -24.67 4.31 6.35
N GLY A 294 -23.78 4.40 7.35
CA GLY A 294 -22.35 4.33 7.11
C GLY A 294 -21.92 2.97 6.54
N ARG A 295 -22.45 1.86 7.06
CA ARG A 295 -22.16 0.52 6.52
C ARG A 295 -22.67 0.34 5.09
N ARG A 296 -23.86 0.84 4.78
CA ARG A 296 -24.40 0.85 3.41
C ARG A 296 -23.47 1.63 2.47
N ARG A 297 -22.94 2.78 2.88
CA ARG A 297 -21.96 3.55 2.09
C ARG A 297 -20.66 2.78 1.85
N VAL A 298 -20.15 2.06 2.85
CA VAL A 298 -19.01 1.16 2.65
C VAL A 298 -19.29 0.18 1.51
N LEU A 299 -20.46 -0.46 1.50
CA LEU A 299 -20.84 -1.40 0.44
C LEU A 299 -20.99 -0.72 -0.93
N GLU A 300 -21.57 0.46 -0.99
CA GLU A 300 -21.67 1.26 -2.21
C GLU A 300 -20.29 1.63 -2.75
N ASP A 301 -19.36 2.04 -1.89
CA ASP A 301 -18.00 2.45 -2.30
C ASP A 301 -17.12 1.25 -2.69
N VAL A 302 -17.29 0.08 -2.07
CA VAL A 302 -16.63 -1.15 -2.54
C VAL A 302 -16.96 -1.44 -4.02
N VAL A 303 -18.19 -1.18 -4.44
CA VAL A 303 -18.62 -1.35 -5.84
C VAL A 303 -18.16 -0.16 -6.70
N ARG A 304 -18.27 1.06 -6.19
CA ARG A 304 -17.94 2.30 -6.91
C ARG A 304 -16.46 2.37 -7.25
N PHE A 305 -15.57 1.99 -6.33
CA PHE A 305 -14.12 2.01 -6.57
C PHE A 305 -13.62 0.95 -7.55
N PHE A 306 -14.52 0.20 -8.20
CA PHE A 306 -14.12 -0.78 -9.20
C PHE A 306 -13.34 -0.16 -10.37
N ASP A 307 -13.70 1.05 -10.78
CA ASP A 307 -13.05 1.83 -11.85
C ASP A 307 -11.63 2.28 -11.52
N HIS A 308 -11.27 2.31 -10.24
CA HIS A 308 -9.89 2.55 -9.79
C HIS A 308 -8.99 1.31 -9.91
N PHE A 309 -9.58 0.12 -10.08
CA PHE A 309 -8.82 -1.14 -10.16
C PHE A 309 -8.67 -1.63 -11.59
N TYR A 310 -9.75 -1.48 -12.36
CA TYR A 310 -9.86 -1.91 -13.74
C TYR A 310 -10.77 -0.96 -14.52
N PRO A 311 -10.60 -0.87 -15.85
CA PRO A 311 -11.62 -0.23 -16.68
C PRO A 311 -13.01 -0.83 -16.39
N VAL A 312 -14.04 0.00 -16.24
CA VAL A 312 -15.42 -0.42 -15.90
C VAL A 312 -15.93 -1.52 -16.84
N ALA A 313 -15.44 -1.54 -18.08
CA ALA A 313 -15.73 -2.59 -19.06
C ALA A 313 -15.34 -4.00 -18.62
N VAL A 314 -14.53 -4.19 -17.57
CA VAL A 314 -14.23 -5.51 -16.97
C VAL A 314 -15.40 -6.03 -16.14
N ALA A 315 -16.23 -5.17 -15.54
CA ALA A 315 -17.29 -5.58 -14.62
C ALA A 315 -18.32 -6.56 -15.25
N PRO A 316 -18.81 -6.36 -16.49
CA PRO A 316 -19.68 -7.33 -17.14
C PRO A 316 -19.04 -8.72 -17.27
N PHE A 317 -17.72 -8.79 -17.50
CA PHE A 317 -17.01 -10.07 -17.61
C PHE A 317 -16.87 -10.77 -16.26
N VAL A 318 -16.71 -10.03 -15.15
CA VAL A 318 -16.76 -10.59 -13.79
C VAL A 318 -18.11 -11.25 -13.53
N LEU A 319 -19.21 -10.55 -13.82
CA LEU A 319 -20.58 -11.07 -13.63
C LEU A 319 -20.85 -12.25 -14.56
N ALA A 320 -20.46 -12.16 -15.83
CA ALA A 320 -20.57 -13.26 -16.78
C ALA A 320 -19.75 -14.47 -16.35
N GLY A 321 -18.54 -14.28 -15.84
CA GLY A 321 -17.69 -15.34 -15.34
C GLY A 321 -18.29 -16.06 -14.13
N LEU A 322 -18.85 -15.32 -13.17
CA LEU A 322 -19.57 -15.90 -12.04
C LEU A 322 -20.79 -16.70 -12.49
N TYR A 323 -21.59 -16.15 -13.41
CA TYR A 323 -22.73 -16.85 -14.01
C TYR A 323 -22.29 -18.14 -14.73
N LEU A 324 -21.24 -18.05 -15.56
CA LEU A 324 -20.68 -19.20 -16.27
C LEU A 324 -20.13 -20.25 -15.32
N HIS A 325 -19.52 -19.83 -14.20
CA HIS A 325 -19.07 -20.78 -13.18
C HIS A 325 -20.26 -21.58 -12.64
N VAL A 326 -21.30 -20.92 -12.14
CA VAL A 326 -22.46 -21.60 -11.56
C VAL A 326 -23.14 -22.54 -12.58
N THR A 327 -23.32 -22.08 -13.82
CA THR A 327 -24.05 -22.87 -14.83
C THR A 327 -23.25 -24.05 -15.39
N ARG A 328 -21.92 -23.92 -15.51
CA ARG A 328 -21.07 -24.97 -16.10
C ARG A 328 -20.57 -26.00 -15.10
N THR A 329 -20.46 -25.64 -13.83
CA THR A 329 -19.98 -26.54 -12.79
C THR A 329 -21.10 -27.17 -11.96
N SER A 330 -22.37 -26.93 -12.30
CA SER A 330 -23.53 -27.44 -11.55
C SER A 330 -23.54 -28.95 -11.36
N ALA A 331 -22.98 -29.71 -12.33
CA ALA A 331 -22.85 -31.18 -12.25
C ALA A 331 -21.67 -31.62 -11.36
N ASP A 332 -20.61 -30.82 -11.22
CA ASP A 332 -19.43 -31.07 -10.37
C ASP A 332 -19.53 -30.23 -9.11
N LYS A 333 -20.14 -30.76 -8.07
CA LYS A 333 -20.40 -30.08 -6.80
C LYS A 333 -19.10 -29.61 -6.12
N ALA A 334 -18.02 -30.36 -6.21
CA ALA A 334 -16.73 -29.99 -5.64
C ALA A 334 -16.17 -28.72 -6.31
N ARG A 335 -16.18 -28.67 -7.65
CA ARG A 335 -15.76 -27.48 -8.39
C ARG A 335 -16.72 -26.31 -8.22
N LEU A 336 -18.03 -26.57 -8.13
CA LEU A 336 -19.02 -25.54 -7.87
C LEU A 336 -18.71 -24.83 -6.54
N VAL A 337 -18.54 -25.58 -5.46
CA VAL A 337 -18.23 -25.03 -4.14
C VAL A 337 -16.86 -24.37 -4.13
N ALA A 338 -15.84 -25.02 -4.65
CA ALA A 338 -14.48 -24.48 -4.69
C ALA A 338 -14.38 -23.18 -5.50
N GLY A 339 -15.11 -23.09 -6.62
CA GLY A 339 -15.09 -21.90 -7.47
C GLY A 339 -15.91 -20.72 -6.93
N LEU A 340 -16.74 -20.92 -5.90
CA LEU A 340 -17.36 -19.82 -5.15
C LEU A 340 -16.41 -19.23 -4.09
N LEU A 341 -15.32 -19.91 -3.73
CA LEU A 341 -14.41 -19.47 -2.67
C LEU A 341 -13.85 -18.04 -2.88
N PRO A 342 -13.43 -17.61 -4.08
CA PRO A 342 -12.98 -16.23 -4.29
C PRO A 342 -14.08 -15.18 -4.00
N ALA A 343 -15.32 -15.46 -4.40
CA ALA A 343 -16.45 -14.58 -4.09
C ALA A 343 -16.78 -14.57 -2.59
N MET A 344 -16.72 -15.73 -1.92
CA MET A 344 -16.88 -15.84 -0.48
C MET A 344 -15.78 -15.09 0.27
N ALA A 345 -14.52 -15.16 -0.20
CA ALA A 345 -13.40 -14.43 0.37
C ALA A 345 -13.55 -12.90 0.20
N LEU A 346 -14.03 -12.46 -0.98
CA LEU A 346 -14.39 -11.07 -1.24
C LEU A 346 -15.45 -10.59 -0.25
N MET A 347 -16.55 -11.31 -0.11
CA MET A 347 -17.63 -10.98 0.83
C MET A 347 -17.15 -11.01 2.27
N SER A 348 -16.34 -12.00 2.63
CA SER A 348 -15.74 -12.13 3.96
C SER A 348 -14.92 -10.90 4.32
N PHE A 349 -14.02 -10.48 3.44
CA PHE A 349 -13.17 -9.32 3.68
C PHE A 349 -13.99 -8.02 3.75
N THR A 350 -14.97 -7.86 2.85
CA THR A 350 -15.86 -6.69 2.84
C THR A 350 -16.67 -6.58 4.15
N LEU A 351 -17.25 -7.68 4.61
CA LEU A 351 -18.10 -7.66 5.80
C LEU A 351 -17.28 -7.63 7.10
N ALA A 352 -16.23 -8.44 7.19
CA ALA A 352 -15.46 -8.61 8.42
C ALA A 352 -14.38 -7.56 8.63
N PHE A 353 -13.91 -6.88 7.56
CA PHE A 353 -12.96 -5.80 7.68
C PHE A 353 -13.54 -4.45 7.24
N ASN A 354 -13.92 -4.26 5.96
CA ASN A 354 -14.33 -2.93 5.49
C ASN A 354 -15.55 -2.37 6.25
N CYS A 355 -16.58 -3.20 6.49
CA CYS A 355 -17.76 -2.78 7.26
C CYS A 355 -17.48 -2.60 8.76
N VAL A 356 -16.50 -3.31 9.33
CA VAL A 356 -16.13 -3.20 10.75
C VAL A 356 -15.23 -1.99 10.97
N ALA A 357 -14.13 -1.87 10.21
CA ALA A 357 -13.20 -0.74 10.27
C ALA A 357 -13.77 0.53 9.62
N ARG A 358 -14.84 0.39 8.84
CA ARG A 358 -15.50 1.50 8.11
C ARG A 358 -14.55 2.25 7.20
N ARG A 359 -13.76 1.50 6.39
CA ARG A 359 -12.69 2.01 5.51
C ARG A 359 -12.76 1.34 4.14
N THR A 360 -12.52 2.12 3.08
CA THR A 360 -12.56 1.67 1.67
C THR A 360 -11.40 2.22 0.84
N GLU A 361 -10.29 2.60 1.45
CA GLU A 361 -9.07 3.02 0.72
C GLU A 361 -8.62 1.91 -0.25
N HIS A 362 -7.93 2.27 -1.33
CA HIS A 362 -7.51 1.34 -2.38
C HIS A 362 -6.78 0.10 -1.85
N ARG A 363 -5.89 0.27 -0.85
CA ARG A 363 -5.19 -0.84 -0.19
C ARG A 363 -6.13 -1.83 0.50
N PHE A 364 -7.23 -1.33 1.07
CA PHE A 364 -8.23 -2.15 1.76
C PHE A 364 -9.24 -2.79 0.80
N LEU A 365 -9.16 -2.49 -0.48
CA LEU A 365 -9.94 -3.11 -1.54
C LEU A 365 -9.08 -3.98 -2.49
N LEU A 366 -7.77 -4.01 -2.28
CA LEU A 366 -6.83 -4.81 -3.08
C LEU A 366 -7.19 -6.31 -3.12
N PRO A 367 -7.59 -6.98 -2.01
CA PRO A 367 -8.00 -8.37 -2.08
C PRO A 367 -9.20 -8.60 -3.01
N GLN A 368 -10.24 -7.76 -2.88
CA GLN A 368 -11.43 -7.88 -3.71
C GLN A 368 -11.11 -7.72 -5.19
N SER A 369 -10.26 -6.75 -5.53
CA SER A 369 -9.87 -6.49 -6.91
C SER A 369 -9.12 -7.67 -7.54
N VAL A 370 -8.29 -8.38 -6.76
CA VAL A 370 -7.60 -9.59 -7.22
C VAL A 370 -8.58 -10.77 -7.35
N PHE A 371 -9.52 -10.96 -6.42
CA PHE A 371 -10.46 -12.08 -6.48
C PHE A 371 -11.38 -12.02 -7.70
N VAL A 372 -11.83 -10.83 -8.12
CA VAL A 372 -12.70 -10.68 -9.29
C VAL A 372 -12.00 -11.03 -10.61
N SER A 373 -10.67 -10.92 -10.68
CA SER A 373 -9.89 -11.26 -11.89
C SER A 373 -10.08 -12.70 -12.34
N LEU A 374 -10.31 -13.63 -11.39
CA LEU A 374 -10.58 -15.04 -11.67
C LEU A 374 -11.83 -15.23 -12.52
N TYR A 375 -12.93 -14.56 -12.17
CA TYR A 375 -14.18 -14.66 -12.93
C TYR A 375 -14.10 -13.96 -14.28
N ALA A 376 -13.47 -12.80 -14.34
CA ALA A 376 -13.21 -12.12 -15.61
C ALA A 376 -12.40 -13.02 -16.54
N GLY A 377 -11.37 -13.71 -16.01
CA GLY A 377 -10.56 -14.66 -16.76
C GLY A 377 -11.37 -15.84 -17.34
N LEU A 378 -12.31 -16.39 -16.57
CA LEU A 378 -13.22 -17.42 -17.07
C LEU A 378 -14.10 -16.91 -18.22
N ALA A 379 -14.64 -15.70 -18.11
CA ALA A 379 -15.45 -15.10 -19.15
C ALA A 379 -14.65 -14.90 -20.45
N PHE A 380 -13.44 -14.33 -20.36
CA PHE A 380 -12.56 -14.16 -21.52
C PHE A 380 -12.16 -15.49 -22.14
N ASP A 381 -11.86 -16.52 -21.36
CA ASP A 381 -11.57 -17.84 -21.88
C ASP A 381 -12.73 -18.38 -22.72
N VAL A 382 -13.94 -18.31 -22.19
CA VAL A 382 -15.14 -18.80 -22.88
C VAL A 382 -15.44 -18.03 -24.16
N LEU A 383 -15.34 -16.71 -24.14
CA LEU A 383 -15.63 -15.87 -25.29
C LEU A 383 -14.61 -16.06 -26.42
N THR A 384 -13.34 -16.22 -26.07
CA THR A 384 -12.25 -16.40 -27.03
C THR A 384 -12.15 -17.82 -27.59
N LEU A 385 -12.85 -18.82 -26.98
CA LEU A 385 -12.93 -20.19 -27.47
C LEU A 385 -14.06 -20.43 -28.47
N ARG A 386 -15.15 -19.65 -28.41
CA ARG A 386 -16.33 -19.89 -29.28
C ARG A 386 -15.98 -19.76 -30.75
N ALA A 387 -16.59 -20.58 -31.58
CA ALA A 387 -16.45 -20.49 -33.04
C ALA A 387 -17.15 -19.23 -33.55
N SER A 388 -16.66 -18.63 -34.64
CA SER A 388 -17.31 -17.57 -35.40
C SER A 388 -17.09 -16.11 -34.87
N ARG A 389 -18.05 -15.25 -35.18
CA ARG A 389 -18.01 -13.79 -34.88
C ARG A 389 -17.82 -13.47 -33.39
N ILE A 390 -18.36 -14.29 -32.48
CA ILE A 390 -18.24 -14.09 -31.02
C ILE A 390 -16.77 -14.16 -30.57
N ARG A 391 -15.95 -15.03 -31.20
CA ARG A 391 -14.51 -15.10 -30.90
C ARG A 391 -13.79 -13.80 -31.26
N VAL A 392 -14.13 -13.23 -32.42
CA VAL A 392 -13.53 -11.95 -32.85
C VAL A 392 -13.90 -10.84 -31.87
N VAL A 393 -15.19 -10.76 -31.52
CA VAL A 393 -15.65 -9.78 -30.49
C VAL A 393 -14.93 -10.00 -29.16
N GLY A 394 -14.78 -11.24 -28.72
CA GLY A 394 -14.05 -11.57 -27.48
C GLY A 394 -12.59 -11.11 -27.50
N TRP A 395 -11.89 -11.31 -28.62
CA TRP A 395 -10.51 -10.84 -28.76
C TRP A 395 -10.41 -9.32 -28.87
N VAL A 396 -11.30 -8.67 -29.63
CA VAL A 396 -11.35 -7.21 -29.73
C VAL A 396 -11.59 -6.60 -28.34
N ALA A 397 -12.55 -7.13 -27.59
CA ALA A 397 -12.80 -6.69 -26.23
C ALA A 397 -11.58 -6.89 -25.32
N ALA A 398 -10.94 -8.06 -25.37
CA ALA A 398 -9.77 -8.37 -24.57
C ALA A 398 -8.59 -7.43 -24.88
N VAL A 399 -8.33 -7.14 -26.16
CA VAL A 399 -7.27 -6.21 -26.59
C VAL A 399 -7.59 -4.78 -26.18
N ALA A 400 -8.82 -4.32 -26.41
CA ALA A 400 -9.22 -2.94 -26.07
C ALA A 400 -9.19 -2.69 -24.54
N ILE A 401 -9.78 -3.60 -23.77
CA ILE A 401 -9.84 -3.50 -22.30
C ILE A 401 -8.43 -3.71 -21.71
N GLY A 402 -7.67 -4.70 -22.19
CA GLY A 402 -6.31 -4.97 -21.74
C GLY A 402 -5.36 -3.82 -22.08
N GLY A 403 -5.48 -3.22 -23.26
CA GLY A 403 -4.71 -2.02 -23.67
C GLY A 403 -5.00 -0.83 -22.78
N ARG A 404 -6.29 -0.59 -22.45
CA ARG A 404 -6.66 0.47 -21.50
C ARG A 404 -6.12 0.19 -20.09
N ALA A 405 -6.27 -1.02 -19.58
CA ALA A 405 -5.77 -1.38 -18.25
C ALA A 405 -4.23 -1.30 -18.17
N LEU A 406 -3.53 -1.68 -19.25
CA LEU A 406 -2.09 -1.51 -19.35
C LEU A 406 -1.70 -0.02 -19.32
N PHE A 407 -2.43 0.83 -20.05
CA PHE A 407 -2.23 2.28 -20.01
C PHE A 407 -2.38 2.82 -18.57
N ASP A 408 -3.40 2.37 -17.83
CA ASP A 408 -3.63 2.78 -16.45
C ASP A 408 -2.50 2.29 -15.50
N CYS A 409 -1.98 1.07 -15.68
CA CYS A 409 -0.81 0.59 -14.94
C CYS A 409 0.47 1.37 -15.27
N VAL A 410 0.73 1.65 -16.56
CA VAL A 410 1.88 2.47 -16.98
C VAL A 410 1.74 3.91 -16.47
N ALA A 411 0.52 4.43 -16.33
CA ALA A 411 0.30 5.75 -15.72
C ALA A 411 0.79 5.79 -14.26
N VAL A 412 0.72 4.67 -13.52
CA VAL A 412 1.33 4.55 -12.18
C VAL A 412 2.83 4.76 -12.27
N ASP A 413 3.52 4.03 -13.16
CA ASP A 413 4.97 4.14 -13.31
C ASP A 413 5.39 5.57 -13.69
N VAL A 414 4.64 6.19 -14.61
CA VAL A 414 4.90 7.58 -15.02
C VAL A 414 4.66 8.54 -13.86
N ALA A 415 3.63 8.33 -13.04
CA ALA A 415 3.37 9.15 -11.87
C ALA A 415 4.51 9.05 -10.84
N LEU A 416 5.09 7.86 -10.65
CA LEU A 416 6.26 7.67 -9.78
C LEU A 416 7.52 8.34 -10.36
N LEU A 417 7.77 8.22 -11.67
CA LEU A 417 8.94 8.80 -12.34
C LEU A 417 8.87 10.33 -12.47
N ARG A 418 7.67 10.90 -12.57
CA ARG A 418 7.41 12.34 -12.72
C ARG A 418 6.83 12.96 -11.46
N ASP A 419 7.11 12.37 -10.31
CA ASP A 419 6.66 12.91 -9.03
C ASP A 419 7.13 14.37 -8.86
N PRO A 420 6.23 15.30 -8.50
CA PRO A 420 6.57 16.72 -8.37
C PRO A 420 7.71 17.00 -7.40
N ARG A 421 7.97 16.11 -6.45
CA ARG A 421 9.10 16.24 -5.52
C ARG A 421 10.45 16.29 -6.23
N TYR A 422 10.64 15.55 -7.34
CA TYR A 422 11.88 15.63 -8.12
C TYR A 422 12.11 17.01 -8.76
N ALA A 423 11.04 17.63 -9.25
CA ALA A 423 11.13 18.99 -9.80
C ALA A 423 11.42 20.03 -8.70
N ALA A 424 10.81 19.85 -7.51
CA ALA A 424 11.08 20.68 -6.35
C ALA A 424 12.53 20.54 -5.86
N GLU A 425 13.09 19.32 -5.83
CA GLU A 425 14.49 19.05 -5.50
C GLU A 425 15.45 19.80 -6.44
N ALA A 426 15.25 19.64 -7.75
CA ALA A 426 16.08 20.30 -8.75
C ALA A 426 16.01 21.83 -8.64
N TRP A 427 14.83 22.36 -8.36
CA TRP A 427 14.65 23.79 -8.16
C TRP A 427 15.33 24.30 -6.89
N LEU A 428 15.18 23.59 -5.77
CA LEU A 428 15.81 23.93 -4.50
C LEU A 428 17.34 23.88 -4.60
N ASP A 429 17.88 22.86 -5.27
CA ASP A 429 19.33 22.76 -5.48
C ASP A 429 19.90 23.93 -6.30
N ALA A 430 19.12 24.48 -7.22
CA ALA A 430 19.54 25.62 -8.05
C ALA A 430 19.41 26.99 -7.35
N HIS A 431 18.45 27.16 -6.45
CA HIS A 431 18.07 28.49 -5.93
C HIS A 431 18.45 28.71 -4.46
N VAL A 432 18.55 27.65 -3.64
CA VAL A 432 18.94 27.75 -2.24
C VAL A 432 20.46 27.92 -2.14
N ALA A 433 20.92 28.94 -1.42
CA ALA A 433 22.34 29.17 -1.20
C ALA A 433 22.87 28.33 0.00
N ALA A 434 24.20 28.20 0.07
CA ALA A 434 24.82 27.52 1.20
C ALA A 434 24.63 28.36 2.50
N GLY A 435 24.07 27.73 3.51
CA GLY A 435 23.78 28.36 4.80
C GLY A 435 22.38 28.97 4.90
N ASP A 436 21.60 29.01 3.82
CA ASP A 436 20.19 29.40 3.90
C ASP A 436 19.42 28.49 4.89
N SER A 437 18.38 29.03 5.50
CA SER A 437 17.48 28.28 6.36
C SER A 437 16.21 27.87 5.60
N ILE A 438 15.92 26.57 5.64
CA ILE A 438 14.69 26.00 5.11
C ILE A 438 13.84 25.51 6.29
N GLU A 439 12.64 26.02 6.41
CA GLU A 439 11.64 25.49 7.34
C GLU A 439 10.68 24.58 6.56
N VAL A 440 10.41 23.38 7.06
CA VAL A 440 9.54 22.42 6.39
C VAL A 440 8.33 22.07 7.25
N TYR A 441 7.18 21.90 6.59
CA TYR A 441 5.92 21.50 7.23
C TYR A 441 5.40 20.21 6.62
N GLY A 442 5.17 19.23 7.47
CA GLY A 442 4.63 17.94 7.09
C GLY A 442 5.55 16.76 7.38
N ASN A 443 4.99 15.55 7.21
CA ASN A 443 5.75 14.32 7.36
C ASN A 443 6.77 14.16 6.24
N ASN A 444 7.87 13.46 6.53
CA ASN A 444 8.97 13.22 5.57
C ASN A 444 8.49 12.68 4.23
N VAL A 445 7.50 11.78 4.27
CA VAL A 445 6.95 11.12 3.08
C VAL A 445 6.25 12.09 2.11
N TYR A 446 5.85 13.27 2.56
CA TYR A 446 5.21 14.28 1.71
C TYR A 446 6.19 15.31 1.16
N LEU A 447 7.42 15.35 1.67
CA LEU A 447 8.41 16.36 1.35
C LEU A 447 9.44 15.87 0.32
N PRO A 448 10.00 16.78 -0.50
CA PRO A 448 11.15 16.48 -1.33
C PRO A 448 12.40 16.22 -0.47
N ARG A 449 13.44 15.61 -1.02
CA ARG A 449 14.76 15.59 -0.41
C ARG A 449 15.32 17.01 -0.43
N LEU A 450 15.85 17.44 0.69
CA LEU A 450 16.29 18.83 0.87
C LEU A 450 17.78 18.96 0.65
N PRO A 451 18.27 20.10 0.12
CA PRO A 451 19.69 20.30 -0.17
C PRO A 451 20.52 20.33 1.13
N SER A 452 21.54 19.48 1.20
CA SER A 452 22.42 19.33 2.38
C SER A 452 23.27 20.58 2.69
N LYS A 453 23.32 21.56 1.78
CA LYS A 453 24.01 22.84 1.96
C LYS A 453 23.21 23.85 2.80
N ALA A 454 21.92 23.60 3.02
CA ALA A 454 21.04 24.46 3.83
C ALA A 454 20.90 23.92 5.24
N ARG A 455 20.52 24.82 6.18
CA ARG A 455 20.04 24.42 7.48
C ARG A 455 18.56 24.08 7.37
N ILE A 456 18.18 22.88 7.80
CA ILE A 456 16.82 22.37 7.67
C ILE A 456 16.20 22.24 9.04
N ASP A 457 15.09 22.95 9.23
CA ASP A 457 14.30 22.96 10.46
C ASP A 457 12.90 22.43 10.15
N ARG A 458 12.46 21.33 10.78
CA ARG A 458 11.09 20.84 10.66
C ARG A 458 10.27 21.31 11.84
N VAL A 459 9.22 22.07 11.56
CA VAL A 459 8.31 22.62 12.55
C VAL A 459 7.01 21.82 12.57
N ASP A 460 6.59 21.43 13.74
CA ASP A 460 5.32 20.76 13.97
C ASP A 460 4.89 20.95 15.43
N THR A 461 3.60 20.77 15.69
CA THR A 461 3.01 20.74 17.03
C THR A 461 2.78 19.32 17.55
N GLU A 462 3.00 18.29 16.71
CA GLU A 462 2.94 16.90 17.15
C GLU A 462 4.15 16.57 18.04
N PRO A 463 3.98 15.65 19.03
CA PRO A 463 5.08 15.23 19.88
C PRO A 463 6.24 14.64 19.07
N LEU A 464 7.50 14.94 19.43
CA LEU A 464 8.71 14.44 18.76
C LEU A 464 8.73 12.91 18.55
N ARG A 465 8.14 12.16 19.47
CA ARG A 465 8.04 10.69 19.36
C ARG A 465 7.16 10.21 18.19
N ALA A 466 6.26 11.06 17.69
CA ALA A 466 5.39 10.77 16.56
C ALA A 466 6.02 11.18 15.22
N ARG A 467 7.04 12.05 15.27
CA ARG A 467 7.79 12.51 14.10
C ARG A 467 8.94 11.56 13.86
N SER A 468 9.07 11.04 12.70
CA SER A 468 10.21 10.22 12.29
C SER A 468 11.42 11.12 11.97
N PRO A 469 12.28 11.51 12.94
CA PRO A 469 13.34 12.48 12.71
C PRO A 469 14.35 11.96 11.69
N LEU A 470 14.77 12.84 10.77
CA LEU A 470 15.76 12.52 9.75
C LEU A 470 17.14 13.06 10.17
N PRO A 471 18.23 12.37 9.80
CA PRO A 471 19.57 12.90 9.99
C PRO A 471 19.75 14.26 9.29
N GLY A 472 20.31 15.24 9.97
CA GLY A 472 20.55 16.59 9.44
C GLY A 472 19.33 17.52 9.43
N VAL A 473 18.21 17.10 9.99
CA VAL A 473 17.02 17.93 10.19
C VAL A 473 16.86 18.24 11.67
N THR A 474 16.69 19.53 12.01
CA THR A 474 16.40 19.97 13.38
C THR A 474 14.89 19.94 13.59
N GLU A 475 14.43 19.23 14.63
CA GLU A 475 13.02 19.20 15.00
C GLU A 475 12.69 20.37 15.93
N ILE A 476 11.71 21.18 15.56
CA ILE A 476 11.24 22.32 16.35
C ILE A 476 9.80 22.06 16.77
N ASP A 477 9.56 22.09 18.08
CA ASP A 477 8.21 22.01 18.67
C ASP A 477 7.69 23.44 18.87
N ALA A 478 6.95 23.95 17.89
CA ALA A 478 6.41 25.32 17.90
C ALA A 478 5.18 25.44 17.00
N PRO A 479 4.29 26.40 17.26
CA PRO A 479 3.21 26.75 16.35
C PRO A 479 3.74 27.25 15.00
N PHE A 480 3.00 26.98 13.92
CA PHE A 480 3.39 27.37 12.56
C PHE A 480 3.38 28.90 12.38
N ASP A 481 2.43 29.60 13.01
CA ASP A 481 2.26 31.03 12.94
C ASP A 481 3.37 31.83 13.64
N ASP A 482 4.18 31.20 14.51
CA ASP A 482 5.39 31.81 15.10
C ASP A 482 6.56 31.97 14.09
N VAL A 483 6.32 31.78 12.80
CA VAL A 483 7.33 31.86 11.72
C VAL A 483 8.05 33.19 11.68
N GLU A 484 7.39 34.29 12.08
CA GLU A 484 8.00 35.64 12.16
C GLU A 484 9.10 35.74 13.21
N ALA A 485 9.07 34.92 14.25
CA ALA A 485 10.14 34.83 15.24
C ALA A 485 11.32 34.02 14.71
N ARG A 486 11.07 32.92 13.98
CA ARG A 486 12.08 32.01 13.43
C ARG A 486 12.74 32.56 12.16
N LYS A 487 11.98 33.27 11.33
CA LYS A 487 12.44 33.97 10.11
C LYS A 487 13.24 33.09 9.12
N PRO A 488 12.77 31.88 8.75
CA PRO A 488 13.46 31.09 7.73
C PRO A 488 13.50 31.86 6.40
N GLU A 489 14.54 31.61 5.60
CA GLU A 489 14.65 32.16 4.24
C GLU A 489 13.62 31.51 3.31
N TRP A 490 13.46 30.19 3.47
CA TRP A 490 12.59 29.36 2.64
C TRP A 490 11.61 28.57 3.49
N ILE A 491 10.40 28.36 2.97
CA ILE A 491 9.42 27.43 3.53
C ILE A 491 9.07 26.41 2.44
N VAL A 492 9.10 25.11 2.79
CA VAL A 492 8.73 24.03 1.88
C VAL A 492 7.61 23.21 2.50
N THR A 493 6.55 22.98 1.74
CA THR A 493 5.42 22.15 2.17
C THR A 493 4.75 21.46 0.98
N SER A 494 3.83 20.54 1.24
CA SER A 494 3.13 19.74 0.24
C SER A 494 1.62 19.97 0.29
N GLU A 495 0.96 19.88 -0.86
CA GLU A 495 -0.50 19.80 -0.97
C GLU A 495 -1.05 18.65 -0.10
N ALA A 496 -0.35 17.50 -0.02
CA ALA A 496 -0.74 16.36 0.80
C ALA A 496 -0.82 16.67 2.29
N TRP A 497 -0.06 17.67 2.75
CA TRP A 497 -0.10 18.15 4.14
C TRP A 497 -1.07 19.32 4.32
N THR A 498 -0.95 20.35 3.49
CA THR A 498 -1.64 21.64 3.68
C THR A 498 -3.12 21.61 3.34
N TRP A 499 -3.60 20.63 2.55
CA TRP A 499 -5.01 20.54 2.17
C TRP A 499 -5.96 20.61 3.37
N ARG A 500 -5.57 20.04 4.51
CA ARG A 500 -6.34 20.02 5.75
C ARG A 500 -6.60 21.41 6.34
N TYR A 501 -5.75 22.39 6.01
CA TYR A 501 -5.85 23.76 6.50
C TYR A 501 -6.44 24.71 5.46
N VAL A 502 -6.13 24.52 4.20
CA VAL A 502 -6.41 25.47 3.10
C VAL A 502 -7.68 25.10 2.34
N MET A 503 -7.91 23.82 2.08
CA MET A 503 -9.06 23.39 1.27
C MET A 503 -10.34 23.28 2.09
N ALA A 504 -11.49 23.58 1.47
CA ALA A 504 -12.78 23.23 2.04
C ALA A 504 -12.88 21.71 2.23
N PRO A 505 -13.56 21.20 3.28
CA PRO A 505 -13.79 19.77 3.41
C PRO A 505 -14.45 19.23 2.14
N PRO A 506 -14.05 18.06 1.63
CA PRO A 506 -14.74 17.46 0.50
C PRO A 506 -16.20 17.25 0.86
N VAL A 507 -17.09 17.86 0.09
CA VAL A 507 -18.54 17.69 0.24
C VAL A 507 -18.92 16.45 -0.56
N ASP A 508 -19.19 15.34 0.12
CA ASP A 508 -19.85 14.21 -0.52
C ASP A 508 -21.35 14.55 -0.69
N PRO A 509 -21.89 14.58 -1.92
CA PRO A 509 -23.32 14.85 -2.14
C PRO A 509 -24.26 13.88 -1.43
N ARG A 510 -23.74 12.73 -0.97
CA ARG A 510 -24.46 11.74 -0.17
C ARG A 510 -24.50 12.07 1.34
N GLY A 511 -23.95 13.22 1.75
CA GLY A 511 -23.83 13.72 3.12
C GLY A 511 -22.43 13.58 3.73
N PRO A 512 -22.20 14.03 4.96
CA PRO A 512 -20.87 14.16 5.51
C PRO A 512 -20.16 12.80 5.60
N ILE A 513 -18.97 12.74 5.01
CA ILE A 513 -17.97 11.72 5.35
C ILE A 513 -17.47 12.11 6.74
N VAL A 514 -17.59 11.20 7.70
CA VAL A 514 -17.10 11.47 9.06
C VAL A 514 -15.58 11.35 9.04
N LEU A 515 -14.89 12.38 8.62
CA LEU A 515 -13.47 12.59 8.90
C LEU A 515 -13.33 13.17 10.32
N ALA A 516 -13.95 12.49 11.29
CA ALA A 516 -14.18 13.05 12.62
C ALA A 516 -12.89 13.56 13.33
N PRO A 517 -11.72 12.89 13.28
CA PRO A 517 -10.51 13.43 13.92
C PRO A 517 -9.98 14.66 13.19
N LEU A 518 -9.83 14.60 11.86
CA LEU A 518 -9.29 15.70 11.04
C LEU A 518 -10.18 16.94 11.05
N GLN A 519 -11.50 16.75 11.09
CA GLN A 519 -12.43 17.88 11.13
C GLN A 519 -12.43 18.56 12.49
N ALA A 520 -12.36 17.80 13.58
CA ALA A 520 -12.27 18.35 14.94
C ALA A 520 -10.92 19.03 15.21
N GLU A 521 -9.83 18.55 14.63
CA GLU A 521 -8.53 19.19 14.67
C GLU A 521 -8.53 20.50 13.89
N ARG A 522 -9.06 20.48 12.66
CA ARG A 522 -9.23 21.66 11.82
C ARG A 522 -10.09 22.76 12.45
N GLU A 523 -11.19 22.39 13.13
CA GLU A 523 -12.07 23.35 13.80
C GLU A 523 -11.40 24.00 15.02
N ARG A 524 -10.46 23.31 15.66
CA ARG A 524 -9.75 23.80 16.86
C ARG A 524 -8.61 24.75 16.53
N ASP A 525 -7.97 24.64 15.37
CA ASP A 525 -6.76 25.39 15.05
C ASP A 525 -7.03 26.52 14.05
N VAL A 526 -7.69 27.57 14.54
CA VAL A 526 -8.03 28.76 13.73
C VAL A 526 -6.78 29.56 13.35
N ALA A 527 -5.77 29.62 14.24
CA ALA A 527 -4.54 30.39 14.03
C ALA A 527 -3.71 29.75 12.91
N THR A 528 -3.49 28.42 12.95
CA THR A 528 -2.80 27.68 11.91
C THR A 528 -3.50 27.83 10.55
N ARG A 529 -4.83 27.78 10.52
CA ARG A 529 -5.58 27.99 9.27
C ARG A 529 -5.40 29.39 8.70
N ALA A 530 -5.45 30.42 9.55
CA ALA A 530 -5.22 31.80 9.13
C ALA A 530 -3.79 31.99 8.61
N TYR A 531 -2.81 31.36 9.26
CA TYR A 531 -1.43 31.37 8.83
C TYR A 531 -1.26 30.74 7.43
N PHE A 532 -1.75 29.51 7.22
CA PHE A 532 -1.65 28.89 5.90
C PHE A 532 -2.44 29.65 4.84
N ALA A 533 -3.59 30.22 5.16
CA ALA A 533 -4.31 31.09 4.23
C ALA A 533 -3.45 32.29 3.82
N SER A 534 -2.82 32.99 4.79
CA SER A 534 -1.94 34.13 4.51
C SER A 534 -0.68 33.75 3.72
N LEU A 535 -0.19 32.53 3.89
CA LEU A 535 0.95 31.99 3.14
C LEU A 535 0.58 31.81 1.66
N PHE A 536 -0.60 31.25 1.38
CA PHE A 536 -1.04 30.95 0.00
C PHE A 536 -1.61 32.17 -0.73
N ASP A 537 -2.26 33.12 -0.06
CA ASP A 537 -2.76 34.35 -0.68
C ASP A 537 -1.69 35.45 -0.76
N GLY A 538 -0.51 35.19 -0.18
CA GLY A 538 0.62 36.10 -0.21
C GLY A 538 0.44 37.37 0.63
N THR A 539 -0.49 37.40 1.60
CA THR A 539 -0.66 38.56 2.51
C THR A 539 0.35 38.56 3.64
N GLY A 540 0.97 37.39 3.97
CA GLY A 540 2.01 37.25 4.98
C GLY A 540 3.41 37.71 4.52
N ALA A 541 4.42 37.40 5.34
CA ALA A 541 5.84 37.76 5.10
C ALA A 541 6.51 36.93 3.99
N TYR A 542 5.83 35.94 3.44
CA TYR A 542 6.34 35.04 2.41
C TYR A 542 5.54 35.16 1.12
N GLU A 543 6.18 34.86 0.00
CA GLU A 543 5.56 34.78 -1.32
C GLU A 543 5.88 33.42 -1.96
N LEU A 544 4.98 32.92 -2.77
CA LEU A 544 5.17 31.67 -3.52
C LEU A 544 6.26 31.88 -4.57
N ALA A 545 7.43 31.25 -4.37
CA ALA A 545 8.55 31.30 -5.27
C ALA A 545 8.49 30.21 -6.35
N TYR A 546 7.97 29.02 -5.97
CA TYR A 546 7.85 27.90 -6.90
C TYR A 546 6.75 26.92 -6.47
N ALA A 547 6.06 26.37 -7.47
CA ALA A 547 5.11 25.27 -7.29
C ALA A 547 5.45 24.15 -8.28
N ALA A 548 5.89 23.00 -7.76
CA ALA A 548 6.08 21.81 -8.56
C ALA A 548 4.74 21.08 -8.71
N VAL A 549 4.16 21.13 -9.90
CA VAL A 549 2.84 20.54 -10.22
C VAL A 549 3.03 19.34 -11.13
N TYR A 550 2.25 18.28 -10.92
CA TYR A 550 2.21 17.14 -11.83
C TYR A 550 1.58 17.55 -13.17
N ASP A 551 2.26 17.24 -14.27
CA ASP A 551 1.73 17.47 -15.63
C ASP A 551 0.81 16.31 -16.04
N ASP A 552 -0.49 16.55 -15.97
CA ASP A 552 -1.55 15.61 -16.32
C ASP A 552 -2.11 15.79 -17.76
N SER A 553 -1.40 16.52 -18.62
CA SER A 553 -1.83 16.80 -19.99
C SER A 553 -2.00 15.54 -20.86
N PHE A 554 -1.20 14.51 -20.65
CA PHE A 554 -1.28 13.23 -21.37
C PHE A 554 -1.46 12.03 -20.42
N TRP A 555 -0.70 11.98 -19.32
CA TRP A 555 -0.81 10.91 -18.34
C TRP A 555 -1.71 11.37 -17.20
N PRO A 556 -2.80 10.62 -16.90
CA PRO A 556 -3.72 11.03 -15.85
C PRO A 556 -3.04 11.04 -14.49
N ARG A 557 -3.53 11.86 -13.59
CA ARG A 557 -3.17 11.77 -12.18
C ARG A 557 -3.56 10.40 -11.65
N VAL A 558 -2.67 9.81 -10.86
CA VAL A 558 -2.92 8.54 -10.19
C VAL A 558 -3.27 8.83 -8.74
N ASP A 559 -4.54 8.65 -8.42
CA ASP A 559 -5.09 8.94 -7.08
C ASP A 559 -5.26 7.66 -6.26
N ILE A 560 -4.19 6.84 -6.20
CA ILE A 560 -4.18 5.61 -5.37
C ILE A 560 -3.82 5.96 -3.94
N HIS A 561 -2.88 6.89 -3.76
CA HIS A 561 -2.39 7.29 -2.44
C HIS A 561 -2.22 8.81 -2.34
N ALA A 562 -2.47 9.36 -1.16
CA ALA A 562 -2.39 10.80 -0.92
C ALA A 562 -1.01 11.42 -1.16
N SER A 563 0.05 10.61 -1.19
CA SER A 563 1.43 11.09 -1.38
C SER A 563 1.89 11.15 -2.83
N THR A 564 1.14 10.60 -3.80
CA THR A 564 1.52 10.62 -5.22
C THR A 564 0.97 11.85 -5.95
N THR A 565 1.71 12.38 -6.92
CA THR A 565 1.28 13.48 -7.82
C THR A 565 0.82 14.77 -7.13
N ARG A 566 1.14 14.97 -5.84
CA ARG A 566 0.76 16.16 -5.08
C ARG A 566 1.72 17.30 -5.31
N THR A 567 1.18 18.51 -5.39
CA THR A 567 1.96 19.72 -5.59
C THR A 567 2.89 19.99 -4.41
N ILE A 568 4.14 20.37 -4.69
CA ILE A 568 5.09 20.86 -3.69
C ILE A 568 5.17 22.38 -3.83
N PHE A 569 5.02 23.08 -2.73
CA PHE A 569 5.09 24.54 -2.66
C PHE A 569 6.38 24.97 -1.99
N VAL A 570 7.05 25.94 -2.59
CA VAL A 570 8.24 26.59 -2.03
C VAL A 570 7.96 28.09 -1.93
N PHE A 571 8.05 28.60 -0.72
CA PHE A 571 7.86 30.02 -0.45
C PHE A 571 9.19 30.65 -0.08
N HIS A 572 9.39 31.90 -0.51
CA HIS A 572 10.54 32.72 -0.19
C HIS A 572 10.13 33.91 0.70
N ARG A 573 10.98 34.26 1.62
CA ARG A 573 10.73 35.39 2.49
C ARG A 573 10.80 36.69 1.69
N LYS A 574 9.77 37.52 1.77
CA LYS A 574 9.74 38.82 1.12
C LYS A 574 10.86 39.71 1.65
N PRO A 575 11.55 40.47 0.78
CA PRO A 575 12.48 41.50 1.26
C PRO A 575 11.72 42.47 2.14
N LEU A 576 12.34 42.83 3.28
CA LEU A 576 11.77 43.86 4.13
C LEU A 576 11.51 45.12 3.29
N PRO A 577 10.34 45.77 3.40
CA PRO A 577 10.11 47.03 2.72
C PRO A 577 11.25 47.98 3.12
N ARG A 578 12.01 48.42 2.12
CA ARG A 578 13.04 49.45 2.37
C ARG A 578 12.31 50.61 3.03
N ALA A 579 12.64 50.87 4.30
CA ALA A 579 12.16 52.09 4.98
C ALA A 579 12.49 53.24 4.03
N SER A 580 11.49 53.94 3.54
CA SER A 580 11.68 55.07 2.66
C SER A 580 12.52 56.09 3.45
N LEU A 581 13.81 56.20 3.09
CA LEU A 581 14.72 57.20 3.61
C LEU A 581 14.35 58.61 3.10
N ASP A 582 13.08 58.84 2.79
CA ASP A 582 12.53 60.14 2.39
C ASP A 582 12.06 61.00 3.58
N GLY A 583 12.70 60.80 4.71
CA GLY A 583 12.55 61.65 5.89
C GLY A 583 13.71 62.61 6.13
N ARG A 584 14.60 62.83 5.15
CA ARG A 584 15.49 63.99 5.21
C ARG A 584 14.66 65.23 4.95
N LYS A 585 14.13 65.82 6.04
CA LYS A 585 13.72 67.21 6.08
C LYS A 585 14.84 68.05 5.45
N ARG A 586 14.60 68.61 4.27
CA ARG A 586 15.35 69.77 3.80
C ARG A 586 15.26 70.83 4.88
N CYS A 587 16.32 70.98 5.63
CA CYS A 587 16.50 72.22 6.37
C CYS A 587 16.67 73.35 5.35
N ASP A 588 15.60 74.07 5.08
CA ASP A 588 15.67 75.34 4.36
C ASP A 588 16.57 76.31 5.17
N LYS A 589 17.66 76.67 4.52
CA LYS A 589 18.49 77.83 4.95
C LYS A 589 17.69 79.08 4.74
N ALA A 590 16.93 79.51 5.73
CA ALA A 590 16.52 80.91 5.90
C ALA A 590 15.79 81.03 7.23
N THR A 591 16.52 81.23 8.33
CA THR A 591 16.22 82.29 9.31
C THR A 591 17.34 82.29 10.35
N ARG A 592 18.00 83.44 10.38
CA ARG A 592 18.92 83.81 11.42
C ARG A 592 18.16 83.94 12.74
N CYS A 593 18.67 83.40 13.79
CA CYS A 593 19.10 84.03 15.03
C CYS A 593 19.68 82.98 15.97
#